data_d1c824e462e4d15e44f98180257f30ea
#
_entry.id   d1c824e462e4d15e44f98180257f30ea
#
_cell.length_a   1.000
_cell.length_b   1.000
_cell.length_c   1.000
_cell.angle_alpha   90.00
_cell.angle_beta   90.00
_cell.angle_gamma   90.00
#
_symmetry.space_group_name_H-M   'P 1'
#
loop_
_entity.id
_entity.type
_entity.pdbx_description
1 polymer ?
#
loop_
_entity_poly.entity_id
_entity_poly.type
_entity_poly.pdbx_seq_one_letter_code
_entity_poly.pdbx_strand_id
1 'polypeptide(L)'
;QWMLNVAYSLVSYGATSEQQKYRKEHKFIEEAIGLCERVLEDCTVDGIRHSAIQILCYNYPHIGKKEEAIRLAENMPDMFTCKEMLLSRIHSGEDCLKQNQHNLRYMIDHSSSILYEMACRSDLRQGFTVGERIEILQTAIKLNKMMLGDEEKELLCSGKLSLYNLMIAKLYCQINIPDKAIEYLLLAEKSAVDHDSVLDLGEQKYNSILFSHMTWNPRNIITNWDGTLQEQLLYNLDDSCFESLKNNEEFQKL
;
A
#
# COMPACT_ATOMS: atom_id res chain seq x y z
N GLN A 1 -10.03 22.64 -0.43
CA GLN A 1 -9.46 21.64 0.47
C GLN A 1 -10.53 20.76 1.16
N TRP A 2 -11.61 21.35 1.69
CA TRP A 2 -12.69 20.60 2.35
C TRP A 2 -13.33 19.57 1.39
N MET A 3 -13.74 19.98 0.19
CA MET A 3 -14.30 19.05 -0.83
C MET A 3 -13.36 17.90 -1.15
N LEU A 4 -12.07 18.16 -1.22
CA LEU A 4 -11.06 17.13 -1.47
C LEU A 4 -10.96 16.13 -0.31
N ASN A 5 -11.01 16.59 0.94
CA ASN A 5 -10.98 15.73 2.11
C ASN A 5 -12.22 14.81 2.16
N VAL A 6 -13.40 15.37 1.85
CA VAL A 6 -14.64 14.59 1.76
C VAL A 6 -14.56 13.55 0.63
N ALA A 7 -14.10 13.96 -0.56
CA ALA A 7 -13.93 13.04 -1.68
C ALA A 7 -12.98 11.88 -1.34
N TYR A 8 -11.86 12.19 -0.66
CA TYR A 8 -10.91 11.18 -0.22
C TYR A 8 -11.55 10.19 0.77
N SER A 9 -12.31 10.70 1.74
CA SER A 9 -13.01 9.84 2.71
C SER A 9 -14.04 8.92 2.03
N LEU A 10 -14.78 9.42 1.05
CA LEU A 10 -15.76 8.63 0.29
C LEU A 10 -15.12 7.48 -0.48
N VAL A 11 -14.00 7.72 -1.17
CA VAL A 11 -13.31 6.67 -1.96
C VAL A 11 -12.53 5.69 -1.09
N SER A 12 -12.09 6.10 0.09
CA SER A 12 -11.36 5.27 1.04
C SER A 12 -12.29 4.38 1.89
N TYR A 13 -13.60 4.66 1.92
CA TYR A 13 -14.55 3.85 2.67
C TYR A 13 -14.73 2.47 2.04
N GLY A 14 -14.53 1.41 2.80
CA GLY A 14 -14.85 0.05 2.34
C GLY A 14 -13.75 -0.99 2.52
N ALA A 15 -13.25 -1.16 3.75
CA ALA A 15 -12.31 -2.23 4.11
C ALA A 15 -12.97 -3.62 4.10
N THR A 16 -14.25 -3.72 4.46
CA THR A 16 -15.01 -4.97 4.46
C THR A 16 -15.93 -5.09 3.25
N SER A 17 -16.38 -6.32 2.95
CA SER A 17 -17.34 -6.58 1.86
C SER A 17 -18.66 -5.85 2.06
N GLU A 18 -19.13 -5.72 3.31
CA GLU A 18 -20.34 -4.99 3.66
C GLU A 18 -20.19 -3.49 3.40
N GLN A 19 -19.08 -2.89 3.83
CA GLN A 19 -18.76 -1.49 3.56
C GLN A 19 -18.61 -1.21 2.06
N GLN A 20 -18.01 -2.13 1.30
CA GLN A 20 -17.92 -1.99 -0.17
C GLN A 20 -19.30 -2.03 -0.83
N LYS A 21 -20.21 -2.89 -0.35
CA LYS A 21 -21.60 -2.94 -0.81
C LYS A 21 -22.32 -1.63 -0.49
N TYR A 22 -22.20 -1.14 0.74
CA TYR A 22 -22.78 0.13 1.18
C TYR A 22 -22.27 1.31 0.34
N ARG A 23 -20.96 1.39 0.09
CA ARG A 23 -20.34 2.42 -0.77
C ARG A 23 -20.93 2.42 -2.18
N LYS A 24 -21.16 1.24 -2.76
CA LYS A 24 -21.74 1.09 -4.08
C LYS A 24 -23.23 1.51 -4.11
N GLU A 25 -24.01 1.09 -3.11
CA GLU A 25 -25.45 1.43 -2.99
C GLU A 25 -25.66 2.94 -2.82
N HIS A 26 -24.77 3.63 -2.11
CA HIS A 26 -24.85 5.08 -1.86
C HIS A 26 -24.05 5.93 -2.87
N LYS A 27 -23.51 5.34 -3.93
CA LYS A 27 -22.81 6.03 -5.04
C LYS A 27 -21.68 6.95 -4.57
N PHE A 28 -20.92 6.53 -3.56
CA PHE A 28 -19.84 7.33 -2.98
C PHE A 28 -18.75 7.68 -4.02
N ILE A 29 -18.50 6.80 -4.99
CA ILE A 29 -17.54 7.05 -6.05
C ILE A 29 -18.01 8.21 -6.93
N GLU A 30 -19.27 8.20 -7.36
CA GLU A 30 -19.84 9.25 -8.19
C GLU A 30 -19.89 10.60 -7.47
N GLU A 31 -20.21 10.59 -6.16
CA GLU A 31 -20.18 11.81 -5.34
C GLU A 31 -18.75 12.35 -5.20
N ALA A 32 -17.77 11.51 -4.92
CA ALA A 32 -16.36 11.89 -4.84
C ALA A 32 -15.85 12.47 -6.16
N ILE A 33 -16.23 11.87 -7.28
CA ILE A 33 -15.91 12.38 -8.62
C ILE A 33 -16.49 13.79 -8.81
N GLY A 34 -17.78 13.99 -8.52
CA GLY A 34 -18.41 15.31 -8.66
C GLY A 34 -17.78 16.39 -7.76
N LEU A 35 -17.30 16.03 -6.57
CA LEU A 35 -16.54 16.94 -5.72
C LEU A 35 -15.19 17.32 -6.34
N CYS A 36 -14.48 16.34 -6.91
CA CYS A 36 -13.18 16.58 -7.54
C CYS A 36 -13.31 17.38 -8.86
N GLU A 37 -14.33 17.11 -9.66
CA GLU A 37 -14.63 17.91 -10.88
C GLU A 37 -14.86 19.38 -10.51
N ARG A 38 -15.65 19.69 -9.48
CA ARG A 38 -15.82 21.06 -8.97
C ARG A 38 -14.53 21.68 -8.46
N VAL A 39 -13.67 20.90 -7.81
CA VAL A 39 -12.33 21.39 -7.42
C VAL A 39 -11.52 21.81 -8.64
N LEU A 40 -11.58 21.07 -9.75
CA LEU A 40 -10.88 21.45 -10.98
C LEU A 40 -11.45 22.69 -11.65
N GLU A 41 -12.76 22.94 -11.51
CA GLU A 41 -13.41 24.15 -12.04
C GLU A 41 -13.07 25.41 -11.22
N ASP A 42 -13.14 25.31 -9.90
CA ASP A 42 -13.15 26.46 -9.00
C ASP A 42 -11.78 26.77 -8.38
N CYS A 43 -10.87 25.79 -8.31
CA CYS A 43 -9.60 25.93 -7.58
C CYS A 43 -8.42 26.20 -8.52
N THR A 44 -7.63 27.22 -8.20
CA THR A 44 -6.41 27.59 -8.94
C THR A 44 -5.12 27.11 -8.25
N VAL A 45 -5.21 26.48 -7.09
CA VAL A 45 -4.05 25.97 -6.33
C VAL A 45 -3.62 24.63 -6.88
N ASP A 46 -2.47 24.56 -7.54
CA ASP A 46 -1.97 23.36 -8.24
C ASP A 46 -1.94 22.11 -7.37
N GLY A 47 -1.44 22.19 -6.13
CA GLY A 47 -1.39 21.03 -5.24
C GLY A 47 -2.77 20.42 -4.91
N ILE A 48 -3.80 21.28 -4.79
CA ILE A 48 -5.19 20.84 -4.57
C ILE A 48 -5.75 20.23 -5.85
N ARG A 49 -5.48 20.84 -7.00
CA ARG A 49 -5.88 20.34 -8.32
C ARG A 49 -5.24 18.98 -8.63
N HIS A 50 -3.94 18.83 -8.38
CA HIS A 50 -3.22 17.56 -8.59
C HIS A 50 -3.80 16.42 -7.73
N SER A 51 -4.15 16.70 -6.48
CA SER A 51 -4.82 15.71 -5.61
C SER A 51 -6.22 15.34 -6.11
N ALA A 52 -6.98 16.30 -6.64
CA ALA A 52 -8.27 16.02 -7.28
C ALA A 52 -8.10 15.17 -8.55
N ILE A 53 -7.11 15.48 -9.39
CA ILE A 53 -6.76 14.68 -10.58
C ILE A 53 -6.42 13.24 -10.18
N GLN A 54 -5.63 13.05 -9.12
CA GLN A 54 -5.30 11.71 -8.63
C GLN A 54 -6.56 10.90 -8.28
N ILE A 55 -7.49 11.49 -7.52
CA ILE A 55 -8.76 10.83 -7.15
C ILE A 55 -9.57 10.50 -8.42
N LEU A 56 -9.66 11.42 -9.37
CA LEU A 56 -10.38 11.20 -10.64
C LEU A 56 -9.75 10.08 -11.46
N CYS A 57 -8.42 10.06 -11.59
CA CYS A 57 -7.71 9.02 -12.35
C CYS A 57 -7.94 7.62 -11.79
N TYR A 58 -8.06 7.47 -10.47
CA TYR A 58 -8.35 6.18 -9.85
C TYR A 58 -9.83 5.77 -9.96
N ASN A 59 -10.75 6.71 -10.03
CA ASN A 59 -12.18 6.41 -9.92
C ASN A 59 -12.94 6.49 -11.26
N TYR A 60 -12.51 7.27 -12.22
CA TYR A 60 -13.12 7.34 -13.55
C TYR A 60 -13.23 5.98 -14.27
N PRO A 61 -12.22 5.07 -14.21
CA PRO A 61 -12.35 3.75 -14.82
C PRO A 61 -13.53 2.94 -14.26
N HIS A 62 -13.89 3.13 -12.99
CA HIS A 62 -15.01 2.42 -12.36
C HIS A 62 -16.39 2.84 -12.88
N ILE A 63 -16.48 4.02 -13.51
CA ILE A 63 -17.70 4.54 -14.14
C ILE A 63 -17.59 4.61 -15.66
N GLY A 64 -16.63 3.88 -16.24
CA GLY A 64 -16.44 3.77 -17.70
C GLY A 64 -15.73 4.94 -18.36
N LYS A 65 -15.23 5.94 -17.60
CA LYS A 65 -14.51 7.13 -18.11
C LYS A 65 -12.98 6.92 -18.15
N LYS A 66 -12.51 5.77 -18.64
CA LYS A 66 -11.07 5.43 -18.64
C LYS A 66 -10.25 6.40 -19.50
N GLU A 67 -10.78 6.81 -20.64
CA GLU A 67 -10.07 7.70 -21.58
C GLU A 67 -9.89 9.11 -20.98
N GLU A 68 -10.87 9.59 -20.18
CA GLU A 68 -10.76 10.85 -19.46
C GLU A 68 -9.69 10.76 -18.35
N ALA A 69 -9.61 9.63 -17.66
CA ALA A 69 -8.55 9.40 -16.66
C ALA A 69 -7.17 9.45 -17.31
N ILE A 70 -6.97 8.81 -18.46
CA ILE A 70 -5.71 8.85 -19.21
C ILE A 70 -5.34 10.27 -19.57
N ARG A 71 -6.27 11.03 -20.16
CA ARG A 71 -6.02 12.45 -20.55
C ARG A 71 -5.63 13.32 -19.37
N LEU A 72 -6.24 13.12 -18.19
CA LEU A 72 -5.85 13.85 -16.99
C LEU A 72 -4.45 13.46 -16.53
N ALA A 73 -4.13 12.16 -16.53
CA ALA A 73 -2.82 11.67 -16.11
C ALA A 73 -1.69 12.15 -17.04
N GLU A 74 -1.91 12.19 -18.35
CA GLU A 74 -0.93 12.65 -19.35
C GLU A 74 -0.53 14.14 -19.20
N ASN A 75 -1.37 14.93 -18.54
CA ASN A 75 -1.09 16.34 -18.24
C ASN A 75 -0.38 16.55 -16.88
N MET A 76 -0.12 15.49 -16.13
CA MET A 76 0.61 15.59 -14.86
C MET A 76 2.12 15.66 -15.11
N PRO A 77 2.88 16.32 -14.20
CA PRO A 77 4.34 16.30 -14.26
C PRO A 77 4.89 14.88 -14.25
N ASP A 78 5.89 14.60 -15.06
CA ASP A 78 6.61 13.34 -15.02
C ASP A 78 7.46 13.20 -13.75
N MET A 79 7.94 11.99 -13.46
CA MET A 79 8.70 11.70 -12.27
C MET A 79 10.00 12.51 -12.16
N PHE A 80 10.61 12.92 -13.27
CA PHE A 80 11.88 13.66 -13.27
C PHE A 80 11.68 15.16 -13.06
N THR A 81 10.50 15.69 -13.34
CA THR A 81 10.13 17.10 -13.17
C THR A 81 9.25 17.34 -11.95
N CYS A 82 8.96 16.30 -11.16
CA CYS A 82 8.20 16.45 -9.93
C CYS A 82 8.98 17.25 -8.88
N LYS A 83 8.23 17.88 -7.96
CA LYS A 83 8.76 18.72 -6.88
C LYS A 83 9.91 18.07 -6.12
N GLU A 84 9.79 16.80 -5.77
CA GLU A 84 10.73 16.05 -4.96
C GLU A 84 12.08 15.91 -5.67
N MET A 85 12.07 15.66 -6.97
CA MET A 85 13.28 15.54 -7.78
C MET A 85 13.94 16.89 -8.02
N LEU A 86 13.15 17.94 -8.20
CA LEU A 86 13.68 19.31 -8.35
C LEU A 86 14.33 19.81 -7.05
N LEU A 87 13.68 19.58 -5.90
CA LEU A 87 14.23 19.97 -4.59
C LEU A 87 15.57 19.30 -4.31
N SER A 88 15.76 18.02 -4.67
CA SER A 88 17.03 17.33 -4.51
C SER A 88 18.18 17.93 -5.34
N ARG A 89 17.86 18.71 -6.39
CA ARG A 89 18.85 19.42 -7.23
C ARG A 89 19.15 20.85 -6.75
N ILE A 90 18.18 21.46 -6.03
CA ILE A 90 18.29 22.84 -5.55
C ILE A 90 18.97 22.89 -4.18
N HIS A 91 18.63 21.94 -3.30
CA HIS A 91 19.23 21.84 -1.97
C HIS A 91 20.72 21.49 -2.02
N SER A 92 21.42 21.81 -0.94
CA SER A 92 22.85 21.47 -0.74
C SER A 92 23.07 20.96 0.69
N GLY A 93 24.20 20.30 0.92
CA GLY A 93 24.57 19.79 2.24
C GLY A 93 23.54 18.83 2.84
N GLU A 94 23.19 19.02 4.10
CA GLU A 94 22.29 18.16 4.85
C GLU A 94 20.84 18.15 4.28
N ASP A 95 20.36 19.28 3.80
CA ASP A 95 19.01 19.36 3.23
C ASP A 95 18.92 18.56 1.92
N CYS A 96 19.97 18.60 1.09
CA CYS A 96 20.07 17.76 -0.10
C CYS A 96 20.08 16.28 0.27
N LEU A 97 20.85 15.89 1.30
CA LEU A 97 20.92 14.51 1.78
C LEU A 97 19.57 14.02 2.30
N LYS A 98 18.90 14.78 3.13
CA LYS A 98 17.53 14.47 3.61
C LYS A 98 16.54 14.30 2.47
N GLN A 99 16.57 15.22 1.49
CA GLN A 99 15.68 15.15 0.33
C GLN A 99 15.96 13.89 -0.50
N ASN A 100 17.21 13.53 -0.73
CA ASN A 100 17.58 12.31 -1.46
C ASN A 100 17.17 11.04 -0.70
N GLN A 101 17.35 11.01 0.63
CA GLN A 101 16.88 9.88 1.45
C GLN A 101 15.36 9.75 1.39
N HIS A 102 14.62 10.87 1.43
CA HIS A 102 13.17 10.88 1.27
C HIS A 102 12.74 10.34 -0.09
N ASN A 103 13.37 10.81 -1.16
CA ASN A 103 13.10 10.34 -2.53
C ASN A 103 13.38 8.83 -2.67
N LEU A 104 14.51 8.35 -2.13
CA LEU A 104 14.87 6.94 -2.16
C LEU A 104 13.82 6.08 -1.43
N ARG A 105 13.40 6.50 -0.22
CA ARG A 105 12.33 5.81 0.52
C ARG A 105 11.05 5.73 -0.30
N TYR A 106 10.64 6.84 -0.92
CA TYR A 106 9.43 6.90 -1.74
C TYR A 106 9.51 5.94 -2.93
N MET A 107 10.67 5.90 -3.61
CA MET A 107 10.89 5.00 -4.75
C MET A 107 10.83 3.53 -4.34
N ILE A 108 11.46 3.15 -3.21
CA ILE A 108 11.42 1.77 -2.71
C ILE A 108 9.98 1.39 -2.34
N ASP A 109 9.30 2.24 -1.60
CA ASP A 109 7.93 2.03 -1.13
C ASP A 109 6.97 1.88 -2.32
N HIS A 110 7.08 2.75 -3.32
CA HIS A 110 6.25 2.71 -4.52
C HIS A 110 6.58 1.51 -5.41
N SER A 111 7.86 1.19 -5.62
CA SER A 111 8.28 0.02 -6.39
C SER A 111 7.76 -1.28 -5.78
N SER A 112 7.82 -1.42 -4.46
CA SER A 112 7.27 -2.61 -3.79
C SER A 112 5.76 -2.72 -3.94
N SER A 113 5.04 -1.60 -3.95
CA SER A 113 3.59 -1.57 -4.22
C SER A 113 3.26 -1.95 -5.66
N ILE A 114 4.03 -1.48 -6.65
CA ILE A 114 3.88 -1.90 -8.05
C ILE A 114 4.08 -3.40 -8.20
N LEU A 115 5.11 -3.97 -7.57
CA LEU A 115 5.34 -5.42 -7.61
C LEU A 115 4.16 -6.19 -6.99
N TYR A 116 3.61 -5.70 -5.88
CA TYR A 116 2.40 -6.29 -5.31
C TYR A 116 1.22 -6.26 -6.28
N GLU A 117 0.97 -5.14 -6.95
CA GLU A 117 -0.09 -5.03 -7.94
C GLU A 117 0.11 -6.00 -9.12
N MET A 118 1.33 -6.10 -9.65
CA MET A 118 1.66 -7.05 -10.72
C MET A 118 1.34 -8.51 -10.32
N ALA A 119 1.64 -8.88 -9.08
CA ALA A 119 1.42 -10.24 -8.59
C ALA A 119 -0.04 -10.55 -8.22
N CYS A 120 -0.81 -9.54 -7.77
CA CYS A 120 -2.08 -9.75 -7.08
C CYS A 120 -3.29 -9.18 -7.82
N ARG A 121 -3.16 -8.05 -8.53
CA ARG A 121 -4.27 -7.40 -9.21
C ARG A 121 -4.84 -8.28 -10.34
N SER A 122 -6.15 -8.43 -10.36
CA SER A 122 -6.86 -9.44 -11.19
C SER A 122 -6.61 -9.30 -12.70
N ASP A 123 -6.40 -8.11 -13.20
CA ASP A 123 -6.13 -7.80 -14.61
C ASP A 123 -4.64 -7.95 -14.99
N LEU A 124 -3.70 -7.85 -14.04
CA LEU A 124 -2.27 -7.98 -14.28
C LEU A 124 -1.74 -9.38 -14.02
N ARG A 125 -2.20 -10.04 -12.95
CA ARG A 125 -1.70 -11.35 -12.51
C ARG A 125 -1.83 -12.46 -13.55
N GLN A 126 -2.70 -12.30 -14.55
CA GLN A 126 -2.91 -13.27 -15.63
C GLN A 126 -1.68 -13.40 -16.55
N GLY A 127 -0.79 -12.40 -16.57
CA GLY A 127 0.47 -12.44 -17.30
C GLY A 127 1.56 -13.28 -16.64
N PHE A 128 1.32 -13.82 -15.44
CA PHE A 128 2.31 -14.51 -14.62
C PHE A 128 1.80 -15.85 -14.09
N THR A 129 2.66 -16.86 -14.09
CA THR A 129 2.43 -18.12 -13.39
C THR A 129 2.39 -17.90 -11.88
N VAL A 130 1.84 -18.84 -11.13
CA VAL A 130 1.82 -18.75 -9.65
C VAL A 130 3.24 -18.66 -9.07
N GLY A 131 4.20 -19.41 -9.62
CA GLY A 131 5.61 -19.34 -9.21
C GLY A 131 6.23 -17.97 -9.42
N GLU A 132 6.04 -17.37 -10.60
CA GLU A 132 6.52 -16.01 -10.91
C GLU A 132 5.88 -14.96 -10.00
N ARG A 133 4.60 -15.10 -9.67
CA ARG A 133 3.91 -14.19 -8.73
C ARG A 133 4.50 -14.28 -7.32
N ILE A 134 4.87 -15.48 -6.86
CA ILE A 134 5.58 -15.67 -5.59
C ILE A 134 6.95 -14.97 -5.64
N GLU A 135 7.70 -15.14 -6.72
CA GLU A 135 9.02 -14.49 -6.89
C GLU A 135 8.91 -12.96 -6.91
N ILE A 136 7.90 -12.41 -7.57
CA ILE A 136 7.62 -10.97 -7.59
C ILE A 136 7.35 -10.46 -6.17
N LEU A 137 6.50 -11.15 -5.38
CA LEU A 137 6.22 -10.75 -3.99
C LEU A 137 7.44 -10.89 -3.08
N GLN A 138 8.25 -11.93 -3.25
CA GLN A 138 9.51 -12.07 -2.52
C GLN A 138 10.49 -10.93 -2.86
N THR A 139 10.48 -10.45 -4.10
CA THR A 139 11.27 -9.29 -4.51
C THR A 139 10.74 -8.01 -3.85
N ALA A 140 9.41 -7.84 -3.74
CA ALA A 140 8.81 -6.73 -3.01
C ALA A 140 9.20 -6.74 -1.51
N ILE A 141 9.25 -7.91 -0.89
CA ILE A 141 9.73 -8.10 0.49
C ILE A 141 11.21 -7.67 0.61
N LYS A 142 12.06 -8.13 -0.31
CA LYS A 142 13.49 -7.74 -0.31
C LYS A 142 13.68 -6.24 -0.43
N LEU A 143 12.93 -5.57 -1.31
CA LEU A 143 12.98 -4.11 -1.46
C LEU A 143 12.59 -3.38 -0.16
N ASN A 144 11.53 -3.82 0.53
CA ASN A 144 11.16 -3.24 1.81
C ASN A 144 12.25 -3.45 2.87
N LYS A 145 12.86 -4.65 2.91
CA LYS A 145 13.95 -4.95 3.84
C LYS A 145 15.21 -4.12 3.60
N MET A 146 15.46 -3.61 2.39
CA MET A 146 16.56 -2.67 2.13
C MET A 146 16.41 -1.34 2.91
N MET A 147 15.20 -0.98 3.36
CA MET A 147 15.00 0.20 4.22
C MET A 147 15.42 -0.04 5.67
N LEU A 148 15.62 -1.28 6.06
CA LEU A 148 16.03 -1.68 7.40
C LEU A 148 17.56 -1.66 7.50
N GLY A 149 18.09 -1.34 8.66
CA GLY A 149 19.50 -1.59 8.96
C GLY A 149 19.73 -3.07 9.28
N ASP A 150 20.91 -3.36 9.82
CA ASP A 150 21.30 -4.72 10.26
C ASP A 150 20.53 -5.22 11.51
N GLU A 151 19.60 -4.44 12.03
CA GLU A 151 18.79 -4.81 13.19
C GLU A 151 17.53 -5.59 12.77
N GLU A 152 17.26 -6.66 13.51
CA GLU A 152 16.21 -7.67 13.22
C GLU A 152 14.76 -7.16 13.27
N LYS A 153 14.52 -5.93 13.74
CA LYS A 153 13.14 -5.43 13.89
C LYS A 153 12.64 -4.78 12.61
N GLU A 154 11.81 -5.52 11.91
CA GLU A 154 11.17 -5.11 10.65
C GLU A 154 10.03 -4.08 10.84
N LEU A 155 10.05 -3.32 11.95
CA LEU A 155 8.93 -2.51 12.44
C LEU A 155 8.37 -1.53 11.41
N LEU A 156 9.25 -0.85 10.67
CA LEU A 156 8.87 0.19 9.73
C LEU A 156 8.00 -0.31 8.57
N CYS A 157 8.28 -1.50 8.05
CA CYS A 157 7.58 -2.06 6.89
C CYS A 157 6.70 -3.26 7.24
N SER A 158 6.53 -3.54 8.54
CA SER A 158 5.82 -4.72 9.05
C SER A 158 4.42 -4.90 8.47
N GLY A 159 3.63 -3.82 8.32
CA GLY A 159 2.30 -3.91 7.72
C GLY A 159 2.33 -4.42 6.27
N LYS A 160 3.27 -3.95 5.43
CA LYS A 160 3.44 -4.46 4.07
C LYS A 160 3.98 -5.88 4.05
N LEU A 161 4.92 -6.20 4.94
CA LEU A 161 5.46 -7.55 5.05
C LEU A 161 4.39 -8.56 5.43
N SER A 162 3.49 -8.21 6.38
CA SER A 162 2.34 -9.05 6.73
C SER A 162 1.47 -9.35 5.50
N LEU A 163 1.08 -8.29 4.76
CA LEU A 163 0.27 -8.43 3.55
C LEU A 163 0.94 -9.30 2.49
N TYR A 164 2.22 -9.06 2.20
CA TYR A 164 2.92 -9.79 1.13
C TYR A 164 3.12 -11.26 1.49
N ASN A 165 3.46 -11.56 2.74
CA ASN A 165 3.58 -12.92 3.24
C ASN A 165 2.22 -13.66 3.20
N LEU A 166 1.13 -13.01 3.60
CA LEU A 166 -0.23 -13.55 3.48
C LEU A 166 -0.57 -13.91 2.02
N MET A 167 -0.24 -13.02 1.07
CA MET A 167 -0.50 -13.29 -0.35
C MET A 167 0.35 -14.44 -0.90
N ILE A 168 1.61 -14.56 -0.48
CA ILE A 168 2.46 -15.71 -0.83
C ILE A 168 1.87 -17.00 -0.27
N ALA A 169 1.38 -16.99 0.96
CA ALA A 169 0.72 -18.16 1.56
C ALA A 169 -0.50 -18.59 0.74
N LYS A 170 -1.37 -17.65 0.33
CA LYS A 170 -2.51 -17.92 -0.55
C LYS A 170 -2.06 -18.55 -1.89
N LEU A 171 -0.96 -18.08 -2.46
CA LEU A 171 -0.40 -18.64 -3.70
C LEU A 171 0.14 -20.06 -3.52
N TYR A 172 0.79 -20.36 -2.39
CA TYR A 172 1.23 -21.72 -2.09
C TYR A 172 0.05 -22.69 -1.87
N CYS A 173 -1.04 -22.23 -1.29
CA CYS A 173 -2.27 -23.02 -1.23
C CYS A 173 -2.81 -23.34 -2.65
N GLN A 174 -2.79 -22.39 -3.58
CA GLN A 174 -3.23 -22.61 -4.98
C GLN A 174 -2.44 -23.71 -5.69
N ILE A 175 -1.17 -23.89 -5.37
CA ILE A 175 -0.33 -24.95 -5.95
C ILE A 175 -0.16 -26.15 -5.03
N ASN A 176 -0.98 -26.24 -3.97
CA ASN A 176 -1.06 -27.37 -3.06
C ASN A 176 0.28 -27.70 -2.35
N ILE A 177 0.97 -26.67 -1.83
CA ILE A 177 2.20 -26.79 -1.01
C ILE A 177 1.91 -26.24 0.39
N PRO A 178 1.22 -27.02 1.25
CA PRO A 178 0.73 -26.57 2.56
C PRO A 178 1.84 -26.13 3.52
N ASP A 179 2.97 -26.85 3.56
CA ASP A 179 4.07 -26.52 4.48
C ASP A 179 4.62 -25.11 4.21
N LYS A 180 4.77 -24.76 2.94
CA LYS A 180 5.18 -23.39 2.55
C LYS A 180 4.12 -22.35 2.85
N ALA A 181 2.85 -22.69 2.66
CA ALA A 181 1.75 -21.77 3.00
C ALA A 181 1.78 -21.43 4.50
N ILE A 182 1.98 -22.43 5.38
CA ILE A 182 2.08 -22.24 6.82
C ILE A 182 3.32 -21.40 7.18
N GLU A 183 4.49 -21.70 6.60
CA GLU A 183 5.71 -20.91 6.82
C GLU A 183 5.46 -19.42 6.57
N TYR A 184 4.79 -19.08 5.46
CA TYR A 184 4.49 -17.68 5.13
C TYR A 184 3.35 -17.08 5.96
N LEU A 185 2.41 -17.87 6.46
CA LEU A 185 1.40 -17.39 7.42
C LEU A 185 2.04 -17.01 8.76
N LEU A 186 2.97 -17.81 9.27
CA LEU A 186 3.71 -17.47 10.49
C LEU A 186 4.56 -16.20 10.34
N LEU A 187 5.14 -15.98 9.14
CA LEU A 187 5.83 -14.73 8.83
C LEU A 187 4.85 -13.54 8.75
N ALA A 188 3.65 -13.76 8.22
CA ALA A 188 2.61 -12.74 8.17
C ALA A 188 2.12 -12.36 9.58
N GLU A 189 1.90 -13.34 10.45
CA GLU A 189 1.53 -13.15 11.84
C GLU A 189 2.61 -12.36 12.61
N LYS A 190 3.87 -12.83 12.54
CA LYS A 190 4.99 -12.10 13.16
C LYS A 190 4.99 -10.64 12.75
N SER A 191 4.86 -10.38 11.45
CA SER A 191 4.86 -9.00 10.93
C SER A 191 3.63 -8.21 11.38
N ALA A 192 2.46 -8.84 11.57
CA ALA A 192 1.27 -8.19 12.11
C ALA A 192 1.47 -7.80 13.59
N VAL A 193 2.00 -8.71 14.41
CA VAL A 193 2.36 -8.44 15.82
C VAL A 193 3.38 -7.30 15.91
N ASP A 194 4.43 -7.33 15.11
CA ASP A 194 5.44 -6.27 15.06
C ASP A 194 4.80 -4.91 14.70
N HIS A 195 3.88 -4.88 13.73
CA HIS A 195 3.16 -3.66 13.33
C HIS A 195 2.33 -3.10 14.49
N ASP A 196 1.51 -3.93 15.11
CA ASP A 196 0.61 -3.48 16.17
C ASP A 196 1.40 -2.99 17.40
N SER A 197 2.56 -3.59 17.67
CA SER A 197 3.43 -3.23 18.80
C SER A 197 4.04 -1.82 18.70
N VAL A 198 4.12 -1.23 17.50
CA VAL A 198 4.75 0.08 17.30
C VAL A 198 3.78 1.23 17.25
N LEU A 199 2.48 1.00 17.14
CA LEU A 199 1.49 2.06 16.98
C LEU A 199 1.49 3.07 18.12
N ASP A 200 1.87 2.66 19.33
CA ASP A 200 1.98 3.51 20.50
C ASP A 200 3.35 4.17 20.68
N LEU A 201 4.32 3.85 19.84
CA LEU A 201 5.63 4.49 19.88
C LEU A 201 5.52 5.91 19.33
N GLY A 202 6.33 6.81 19.91
CA GLY A 202 6.53 8.15 19.34
C GLY A 202 7.40 8.11 18.09
N GLU A 203 7.91 9.28 17.71
CA GLU A 203 8.81 9.40 16.56
C GLU A 203 10.06 8.53 16.74
N GLN A 204 10.43 7.80 15.70
CA GLN A 204 11.55 6.86 15.66
C GLN A 204 12.59 7.32 14.64
N LYS A 205 13.85 6.97 14.86
CA LYS A 205 14.91 7.14 13.87
C LYS A 205 15.03 5.88 13.01
N TYR A 206 15.47 6.06 11.78
CA TYR A 206 15.90 4.92 10.96
C TYR A 206 17.27 4.41 11.44
N ASN A 207 17.42 3.09 11.51
CA ASN A 207 18.71 2.45 11.84
C ASN A 207 19.59 2.25 10.60
N SER A 208 18.98 2.25 9.42
CA SER A 208 19.69 2.13 8.15
C SER A 208 20.49 3.39 7.84
N ILE A 209 21.74 3.23 7.41
CA ILE A 209 22.57 4.33 6.92
C ILE A 209 21.95 5.05 5.72
N LEU A 210 21.12 4.35 4.93
CA LEU A 210 20.42 4.93 3.78
C LEU A 210 19.41 6.00 4.19
N PHE A 211 18.97 6.01 5.46
CA PHE A 211 17.92 6.90 5.97
C PHE A 211 18.32 7.57 7.29
N SER A 212 19.62 7.64 7.57
CA SER A 212 20.19 8.09 8.86
C SER A 212 19.83 9.54 9.26
N HIS A 213 19.40 10.38 8.32
CA HIS A 213 18.95 11.75 8.55
C HIS A 213 17.42 11.90 8.57
N MET A 214 16.69 10.79 8.61
CA MET A 214 15.23 10.77 8.63
C MET A 214 14.70 10.20 9.94
N THR A 215 13.48 10.60 10.25
CA THR A 215 12.64 9.99 11.29
C THR A 215 11.34 9.49 10.67
N TRP A 216 10.66 8.59 11.35
CA TRP A 216 9.34 8.12 11.00
C TRP A 216 8.45 8.05 12.23
N ASN A 217 7.15 8.24 12.06
CA ASN A 217 6.19 8.16 13.14
C ASN A 217 5.15 7.08 12.82
N PRO A 218 5.05 6.03 13.65
CA PRO A 218 4.08 4.95 13.46
C PRO A 218 2.64 5.45 13.34
N ARG A 219 2.28 6.52 14.04
CA ARG A 219 0.93 7.12 13.98
C ARG A 219 0.56 7.69 12.60
N ASN A 220 1.54 7.89 11.73
CA ASN A 220 1.32 8.34 10.36
C ASN A 220 1.10 7.16 9.39
N ILE A 221 1.16 5.93 9.86
CA ILE A 221 0.84 4.75 9.06
C ILE A 221 -0.68 4.68 8.92
N ILE A 222 -1.15 4.90 7.71
CA ILE A 222 -2.57 4.82 7.38
C ILE A 222 -2.90 3.37 7.04
N THR A 223 -3.83 2.77 7.78
CA THR A 223 -4.43 1.48 7.43
C THR A 223 -5.87 1.71 7.01
N ASN A 224 -6.37 0.90 6.08
CA ASN A 224 -7.78 0.92 5.67
C ASN A 224 -8.64 -0.05 6.51
N TRP A 225 -8.14 -0.47 7.65
CA TRP A 225 -8.78 -1.41 8.57
C TRP A 225 -9.03 -0.75 9.92
N ASP A 226 -10.27 -0.86 10.42
CA ASP A 226 -10.66 -0.36 11.74
C ASP A 226 -10.34 -1.44 12.80
N GLY A 227 -9.09 -1.53 13.23
CA GLY A 227 -8.62 -2.50 14.20
C GLY A 227 -7.13 -2.78 14.06
N THR A 228 -6.68 -3.83 14.74
CA THR A 228 -5.29 -4.27 14.68
C THR A 228 -5.00 -5.04 13.40
N LEU A 229 -3.74 -5.10 13.00
CA LEU A 229 -3.35 -5.88 11.82
C LEU A 229 -3.47 -7.39 12.09
N GLN A 230 -3.34 -7.80 13.35
CA GLN A 230 -3.61 -9.19 13.77
C GLN A 230 -5.08 -9.56 13.55
N GLU A 231 -6.03 -8.68 13.93
CA GLU A 231 -7.46 -8.91 13.66
C GLU A 231 -7.75 -8.98 12.16
N GLN A 232 -7.10 -8.14 11.36
CA GLN A 232 -7.20 -8.20 9.89
C GLN A 232 -6.66 -9.53 9.34
N LEU A 233 -5.54 -10.01 9.88
CA LEU A 233 -4.98 -11.29 9.47
C LEU A 233 -5.95 -12.43 9.80
N LEU A 234 -6.46 -12.49 11.02
CA LEU A 234 -7.46 -13.48 11.44
C LEU A 234 -8.69 -13.51 10.52
N TYR A 235 -9.22 -12.33 10.20
CA TYR A 235 -10.33 -12.22 9.24
C TYR A 235 -9.97 -12.84 7.86
N ASN A 236 -8.73 -12.68 7.41
CA ASN A 236 -8.26 -13.25 6.15
C ASN A 236 -8.03 -14.76 6.21
N LEU A 237 -7.83 -15.37 7.38
CA LEU A 237 -7.68 -16.81 7.52
C LEU A 237 -8.99 -17.59 7.27
N ASP A 238 -10.14 -16.90 7.32
CA ASP A 238 -11.44 -17.48 6.92
C ASP A 238 -11.61 -17.63 5.41
N ASP A 239 -10.65 -17.16 4.59
CA ASP A 239 -10.68 -17.35 3.16
C ASP A 239 -10.66 -18.84 2.78
N SER A 240 -11.54 -19.22 1.86
CA SER A 240 -11.70 -20.60 1.38
C SER A 240 -10.41 -21.23 0.84
N CYS A 241 -9.42 -20.42 0.45
CA CYS A 241 -8.11 -20.93 0.00
C CYS A 241 -7.34 -21.66 1.10
N PHE A 242 -7.64 -21.40 2.38
CA PHE A 242 -6.99 -22.03 3.54
C PHE A 242 -7.76 -23.25 4.08
N GLU A 243 -8.85 -23.66 3.45
CA GLU A 243 -9.67 -24.79 3.90
C GLU A 243 -8.85 -26.08 4.11
N SER A 244 -7.88 -26.33 3.22
CA SER A 244 -6.98 -27.47 3.31
C SER A 244 -6.01 -27.44 4.51
N LEU A 245 -5.82 -26.28 5.14
CA LEU A 245 -4.91 -26.09 6.28
C LEU A 245 -5.62 -26.18 7.63
N LYS A 246 -6.95 -26.14 7.68
CA LYS A 246 -7.72 -26.09 8.94
C LYS A 246 -7.43 -27.24 9.93
N ASN A 247 -7.00 -28.38 9.42
CA ASN A 247 -6.62 -29.54 10.26
C ASN A 247 -5.13 -29.58 10.65
N ASN A 248 -4.35 -28.58 10.26
CA ASN A 248 -2.94 -28.48 10.61
C ASN A 248 -2.78 -27.83 11.98
N GLU A 249 -1.96 -28.43 12.87
CA GLU A 249 -1.78 -27.96 14.25
C GLU A 249 -1.15 -26.55 14.33
N GLU A 250 -0.27 -26.18 13.40
CA GLU A 250 0.35 -24.86 13.37
C GLU A 250 -0.63 -23.80 12.87
N PHE A 251 -1.46 -24.15 11.87
CA PHE A 251 -2.52 -23.26 11.41
C PHE A 251 -3.56 -22.96 12.49
N GLN A 252 -3.87 -23.96 13.36
CA GLN A 252 -4.83 -23.77 14.45
C GLN A 252 -4.31 -22.89 15.60
N LYS A 253 -3.02 -22.59 15.64
CA LYS A 253 -2.39 -21.72 16.64
C LYS A 253 -2.32 -20.26 16.18
N LEU A 254 -2.48 -20.00 14.88
CA LEU A 254 -2.61 -18.66 14.32
C LEU A 254 -3.94 -18.02 14.73
#